data_4d6aedcbd92585e7286eefbb2647d366
#
_entry.id   4d6aedcbd92585e7286eefbb2647d366
#
_cell.length_a   1.000
_cell.length_b   1.000
_cell.length_c   1.000
_cell.angle_alpha   90.00
_cell.angle_beta   90.00
_cell.angle_gamma   90.00
#
_symmetry.space_group_name_H-M   'P 1'
#
loop_
_entity.id
_entity.type
_entity.pdbx_description
1 polymer ?
#
loop_
_entity_poly.entity_id
_entity_poly.type
_entity_poly.pdbx_seq_one_letter_code
_entity_poly.pdbx_strand_id
1 'polypeptide(L)'
;MKRIIGLTGGIGTGKSTVSNYLASIHRLPVLDADVYARVAVQPGSPVLSQIAERYGAGVLLSDRTLNRRRLGEIVFSNPAERRWLEEQIHPYVRDRFLAELDALEAQQYPTVVLVVPLLFEAGMTDLVTEIWVVYCSKEQQMQRLMERERLSLEQAQARINSQMPIEEKRDLASIVLDNSSTLESLIKQVDLALKTPNY
;
A
#
# COMPACT_ATOMS: atom_id res chain seq x y z
N MET A 1 20.65 12.67 -7.77
CA MET A 1 19.88 11.40 -7.55
C MET A 1 18.43 11.76 -7.28
N LYS A 2 17.50 11.01 -7.84
CA LYS A 2 16.07 11.19 -7.59
C LYS A 2 15.73 10.66 -6.20
N ARG A 3 15.00 11.42 -5.40
CA ARG A 3 14.51 10.98 -4.09
C ARG A 3 13.21 10.20 -4.27
N ILE A 4 13.20 8.92 -3.94
CA ILE A 4 12.02 8.07 -4.03
C ILE A 4 11.64 7.61 -2.62
N ILE A 5 10.56 8.17 -2.09
CA ILE A 5 10.06 7.88 -0.74
C ILE A 5 9.09 6.70 -0.82
N GLY A 6 9.43 5.58 -0.19
CA GLY A 6 8.52 4.48 0.02
C GLY A 6 7.67 4.69 1.27
N LEU A 7 6.43 5.14 1.10
CA LEU A 7 5.50 5.35 2.21
C LEU A 7 4.73 4.07 2.51
N THR A 8 5.00 3.49 3.67
CA THR A 8 4.38 2.25 4.13
C THR A 8 3.87 2.36 5.57
N GLY A 9 3.38 1.27 6.12
CA GLY A 9 2.81 1.17 7.47
C GLY A 9 1.66 0.17 7.50
N GLY A 10 1.20 -0.21 8.67
CA GLY A 10 0.10 -1.16 8.84
C GLY A 10 -1.26 -0.62 8.41
N ILE A 11 -2.24 -1.51 8.37
CA ILE A 11 -3.63 -1.10 8.23
C ILE A 11 -4.04 -0.22 9.42
N GLY A 12 -4.77 0.86 9.20
CA GLY A 12 -5.22 1.77 10.26
C GLY A 12 -4.17 2.76 10.79
N THR A 13 -2.91 2.73 10.31
CA THR A 13 -1.86 3.64 10.80
C THR A 13 -1.99 5.08 10.31
N GLY A 14 -2.74 5.35 9.22
CA GLY A 14 -2.94 6.70 8.70
C GLY A 14 -2.07 7.05 7.49
N LYS A 15 -1.57 6.08 6.72
CA LYS A 15 -0.81 6.30 5.47
C LYS A 15 -1.49 7.29 4.51
N SER A 16 -2.81 7.15 4.31
CA SER A 16 -3.58 8.04 3.43
C SER A 16 -3.58 9.50 3.88
N THR A 17 -3.52 9.76 5.18
CA THR A 17 -3.39 11.13 5.70
C THR A 17 -2.06 11.74 5.26
N VAL A 18 -0.98 10.99 5.39
CA VAL A 18 0.37 11.43 4.98
C VAL A 18 0.45 11.57 3.46
N SER A 19 0.00 10.57 2.69
CA SER A 19 0.06 10.62 1.22
C SER A 19 -0.76 11.78 0.64
N ASN A 20 -1.96 12.03 1.18
CA ASN A 20 -2.78 13.16 0.78
C ASN A 20 -2.13 14.50 1.12
N TYR A 21 -1.49 14.61 2.28
CA TYR A 21 -0.76 15.82 2.66
C TYR A 21 0.42 16.08 1.72
N LEU A 22 1.22 15.06 1.41
CA LEU A 22 2.34 15.15 0.47
C LEU A 22 1.89 15.56 -0.94
N ALA A 23 0.76 15.01 -1.41
CA ALA A 23 0.21 15.34 -2.72
C ALA A 23 -0.40 16.74 -2.77
N SER A 24 -1.22 17.12 -1.77
CA SER A 24 -2.03 18.34 -1.84
C SER A 24 -1.27 19.59 -1.42
N ILE A 25 -0.43 19.51 -0.41
CA ILE A 25 0.30 20.65 0.15
C ILE A 25 1.70 20.77 -0.46
N HIS A 26 2.45 19.67 -0.49
CA HIS A 26 3.80 19.67 -1.07
C HIS A 26 3.81 19.44 -2.60
N ARG A 27 2.66 19.12 -3.20
CA ARG A 27 2.49 18.88 -4.65
C ARG A 27 3.45 17.82 -5.20
N LEU A 28 3.81 16.86 -4.37
CA LEU A 28 4.66 15.75 -4.80
C LEU A 28 3.84 14.75 -5.62
N PRO A 29 4.42 14.18 -6.69
CA PRO A 29 3.84 13.03 -7.34
C PRO A 29 3.70 11.86 -6.36
N VAL A 30 2.49 11.33 -6.24
CA VAL A 30 2.17 10.19 -5.37
C VAL A 30 1.63 9.06 -6.23
N LEU A 31 2.33 7.95 -6.24
CA LEU A 31 1.97 6.72 -6.94
C LEU A 31 1.51 5.69 -5.91
N ASP A 32 0.31 5.13 -6.10
CA ASP A 32 -0.32 4.25 -5.11
C ASP A 32 -0.47 2.83 -5.64
N ALA A 33 0.15 1.86 -4.94
CA ALA A 33 0.10 0.44 -5.27
C ALA A 33 -1.32 -0.11 -5.31
N ASP A 34 -2.21 0.34 -4.40
CA ASP A 34 -3.60 -0.10 -4.37
C ASP A 34 -4.38 0.35 -5.62
N VAL A 35 -4.04 1.51 -6.18
CA VAL A 35 -4.63 1.99 -7.45
C VAL A 35 -4.19 1.07 -8.57
N TYR A 36 -2.89 0.77 -8.69
CA TYR A 36 -2.38 -0.12 -9.74
C TYR A 36 -2.86 -1.55 -9.60
N ALA A 37 -2.94 -2.07 -8.37
CA ALA A 37 -3.53 -3.39 -8.12
C ALA A 37 -5.01 -3.48 -8.54
N ARG A 38 -5.75 -2.37 -8.41
CA ARG A 38 -7.13 -2.30 -8.93
C ARG A 38 -7.18 -2.27 -10.46
N VAL A 39 -6.25 -1.60 -11.10
CA VAL A 39 -6.12 -1.57 -12.57
C VAL A 39 -5.68 -2.92 -13.10
N ALA A 40 -4.77 -3.62 -12.41
CA ALA A 40 -4.29 -4.95 -12.79
C ALA A 40 -5.42 -5.97 -13.01
N VAL A 41 -6.56 -5.81 -12.36
CA VAL A 41 -7.70 -6.74 -12.43
C VAL A 41 -8.91 -6.13 -13.16
N GLN A 42 -8.70 -5.15 -14.04
CA GLN A 42 -9.76 -4.59 -14.88
C GLN A 42 -10.08 -5.53 -16.06
N PRO A 43 -11.30 -5.47 -16.63
CA PRO A 43 -11.66 -6.24 -17.82
C PRO A 43 -10.64 -6.06 -18.95
N GLY A 44 -10.22 -7.19 -19.53
CA GLY A 44 -9.22 -7.23 -20.60
C GLY A 44 -7.76 -7.32 -20.10
N SER A 45 -7.51 -7.26 -18.79
CA SER A 45 -6.15 -7.45 -18.28
C SER A 45 -5.75 -8.92 -18.27
N PRO A 46 -4.46 -9.22 -18.50
CA PRO A 46 -3.95 -10.60 -18.40
C PRO A 46 -4.16 -11.20 -16.99
N VAL A 47 -4.00 -10.40 -15.95
CA VAL A 47 -4.17 -10.84 -14.56
C VAL A 47 -5.61 -11.27 -14.28
N LEU A 48 -6.61 -10.51 -14.76
CA LEU A 48 -8.02 -10.92 -14.61
C LEU A 48 -8.32 -12.23 -15.36
N SER A 49 -7.71 -12.41 -16.53
CA SER A 49 -7.85 -13.64 -17.31
C SER A 49 -7.30 -14.86 -16.55
N GLN A 50 -6.11 -14.72 -15.96
CA GLN A 50 -5.49 -15.77 -15.13
C GLN A 50 -6.33 -16.09 -13.87
N ILE A 51 -6.91 -15.07 -13.23
CA ILE A 51 -7.83 -15.25 -12.10
C ILE A 51 -9.08 -16.03 -12.52
N ALA A 52 -9.67 -15.68 -13.66
CA ALA A 52 -10.85 -16.36 -14.18
C ALA A 52 -10.55 -17.81 -14.62
N GLU A 53 -9.38 -18.05 -15.20
CA GLU A 53 -8.92 -19.40 -15.56
C GLU A 53 -8.75 -20.29 -14.32
N ARG A 54 -8.14 -19.77 -13.25
CA ARG A 54 -7.89 -20.52 -12.02
C ARG A 54 -9.15 -20.81 -11.21
N TYR A 55 -10.05 -19.83 -11.07
CA TYR A 55 -11.21 -19.91 -10.17
C TYR A 55 -12.54 -20.08 -10.90
N GLY A 56 -12.51 -20.13 -12.24
CA GLY A 56 -13.69 -20.25 -13.07
C GLY A 56 -14.48 -18.94 -13.23
N ALA A 57 -15.53 -18.98 -14.06
CA ALA A 57 -16.34 -17.80 -14.38
C ALA A 57 -17.08 -17.19 -13.17
N GLY A 58 -17.24 -17.94 -12.08
CA GLY A 58 -17.92 -17.48 -10.86
C GLY A 58 -17.19 -16.34 -10.11
N VAL A 59 -15.93 -16.05 -10.46
CA VAL A 59 -15.20 -14.88 -9.93
C VAL A 59 -15.43 -13.61 -10.76
N LEU A 60 -16.21 -13.68 -11.82
CA LEU A 60 -16.60 -12.53 -12.65
C LEU A 60 -18.07 -12.17 -12.40
N LEU A 61 -18.39 -10.90 -12.49
CA LEU A 61 -19.75 -10.39 -12.57
C LEU A 61 -20.28 -10.44 -14.00
N SER A 62 -21.56 -10.14 -14.22
CA SER A 62 -22.21 -10.18 -15.54
C SER A 62 -21.60 -9.19 -16.55
N ASP A 63 -21.02 -8.10 -16.06
CA ASP A 63 -20.29 -7.09 -16.85
C ASP A 63 -18.82 -7.46 -17.08
N ARG A 64 -18.42 -8.69 -16.73
CA ARG A 64 -17.04 -9.21 -16.79
C ARG A 64 -16.04 -8.52 -15.86
N THR A 65 -16.47 -7.69 -14.95
CA THR A 65 -15.61 -7.18 -13.89
C THR A 65 -15.38 -8.22 -12.80
N LEU A 66 -14.30 -8.07 -12.02
CA LEU A 66 -13.96 -8.97 -10.93
C LEU A 66 -14.98 -8.90 -9.80
N ASN A 67 -15.57 -10.04 -9.44
CA ASN A 67 -16.33 -10.21 -8.20
C ASN A 67 -15.37 -10.24 -6.99
N ARG A 68 -15.01 -9.05 -6.51
CA ARG A 68 -14.04 -8.88 -5.41
C ARG A 68 -14.46 -9.59 -4.13
N ARG A 69 -15.77 -9.68 -3.88
CA ARG A 69 -16.30 -10.40 -2.72
C ARG A 69 -15.98 -11.89 -2.84
N ARG A 70 -16.30 -12.49 -3.98
CA ARG A 70 -16.06 -13.92 -4.22
C ARG A 70 -14.58 -14.28 -4.19
N LEU A 71 -13.73 -13.48 -4.85
CA LEU A 71 -12.29 -13.67 -4.78
C LEU A 71 -11.78 -13.50 -3.34
N GLY A 72 -12.25 -12.51 -2.61
CA GLY A 72 -11.91 -12.29 -1.21
C GLY A 72 -12.23 -13.50 -0.33
N GLU A 73 -13.40 -14.14 -0.50
CA GLU A 73 -13.77 -15.36 0.23
C GLU A 73 -12.77 -16.51 -0.03
N ILE A 74 -12.25 -16.64 -1.26
CA ILE A 74 -11.27 -17.67 -1.64
C ILE A 74 -9.91 -17.39 -1.00
N VAL A 75 -9.38 -16.19 -1.18
CA VAL A 75 -8.01 -15.88 -0.79
C VAL A 75 -7.86 -15.59 0.71
N PHE A 76 -8.94 -15.16 1.38
CA PHE A 76 -8.91 -14.88 2.81
C PHE A 76 -8.80 -16.15 3.66
N SER A 77 -9.43 -17.23 3.22
CA SER A 77 -9.41 -18.53 3.90
C SER A 77 -8.23 -19.42 3.54
N ASN A 78 -7.49 -19.08 2.48
CA ASN A 78 -6.41 -19.92 1.96
C ASN A 78 -5.12 -19.10 1.69
N PRO A 79 -4.09 -19.24 2.56
CA PRO A 79 -2.82 -18.53 2.39
C PRO A 79 -2.08 -18.86 1.07
N ALA A 80 -2.27 -20.06 0.50
CA ALA A 80 -1.65 -20.41 -0.77
C ALA A 80 -2.30 -19.67 -1.94
N GLU A 81 -3.64 -19.54 -1.92
CA GLU A 81 -4.37 -18.78 -2.95
C GLU A 81 -4.09 -17.28 -2.85
N ARG A 82 -3.92 -16.76 -1.63
CA ARG A 82 -3.51 -15.38 -1.44
C ARG A 82 -2.12 -15.12 -2.03
N ARG A 83 -1.14 -15.97 -1.75
CA ARG A 83 0.22 -15.85 -2.34
C ARG A 83 0.19 -15.92 -3.86
N TRP A 84 -0.56 -16.88 -4.42
CA TRP A 84 -0.70 -16.97 -5.86
C TRP A 84 -1.25 -15.68 -6.47
N LEU A 85 -2.29 -15.09 -5.86
CA LEU A 85 -2.88 -13.83 -6.35
C LEU A 85 -1.86 -12.67 -6.26
N GLU A 86 -1.13 -12.60 -5.17
CA GLU A 86 -0.07 -11.61 -4.96
C GLU A 86 1.03 -11.76 -6.04
N GLU A 87 1.46 -12.99 -6.35
CA GLU A 87 2.43 -13.29 -7.42
C GLU A 87 1.95 -12.86 -8.81
N GLN A 88 0.64 -12.81 -9.07
CA GLN A 88 0.11 -12.29 -10.33
C GLN A 88 0.05 -10.76 -10.35
N ILE A 89 -0.27 -10.13 -9.22
CA ILE A 89 -0.50 -8.67 -9.13
C ILE A 89 0.80 -7.89 -8.94
N HIS A 90 1.73 -8.38 -8.11
CA HIS A 90 2.95 -7.63 -7.76
C HIS A 90 3.82 -7.26 -8.97
N PRO A 91 4.07 -8.16 -9.95
CA PRO A 91 4.82 -7.78 -11.15
C PRO A 91 4.16 -6.63 -11.93
N TYR A 92 2.84 -6.68 -12.09
CA TYR A 92 2.10 -5.60 -12.77
C TYR A 92 2.26 -4.26 -12.05
N VAL A 93 2.12 -4.25 -10.71
CA VAL A 93 2.28 -3.04 -9.90
C VAL A 93 3.71 -2.50 -10.02
N ARG A 94 4.70 -3.39 -9.96
CA ARG A 94 6.11 -3.04 -10.11
C ARG A 94 6.40 -2.41 -11.47
N ASP A 95 5.95 -3.02 -12.55
CA ASP A 95 6.15 -2.51 -13.91
C ASP A 95 5.49 -1.13 -14.08
N ARG A 96 4.30 -0.94 -13.50
CA ARG A 96 3.65 0.37 -13.50
C ARG A 96 4.44 1.42 -12.72
N PHE A 97 4.98 1.08 -11.55
CA PHE A 97 5.85 1.99 -10.82
C PHE A 97 7.07 2.39 -11.64
N LEU A 98 7.77 1.44 -12.25
CA LEU A 98 8.94 1.72 -13.07
C LEU A 98 8.61 2.66 -14.23
N ALA A 99 7.55 2.37 -14.99
CA ALA A 99 7.12 3.20 -16.11
C ALA A 99 6.75 4.64 -15.68
N GLU A 100 6.03 4.80 -14.55
CA GLU A 100 5.67 6.12 -14.04
C GLU A 100 6.89 6.87 -13.46
N LEU A 101 7.82 6.16 -12.82
CA LEU A 101 9.05 6.75 -12.33
C LEU A 101 9.91 7.30 -13.48
N ASP A 102 10.03 6.57 -14.59
CA ASP A 102 10.75 7.01 -15.80
C ASP A 102 10.06 8.25 -16.41
N ALA A 103 8.73 8.24 -16.50
CA ALA A 103 7.98 9.39 -17.01
C ALA A 103 8.14 10.64 -16.14
N LEU A 104 8.13 10.49 -14.82
CA LEU A 104 8.33 11.58 -13.86
C LEU A 104 9.79 12.08 -13.84
N GLU A 105 10.75 11.22 -14.13
CA GLU A 105 12.14 11.61 -14.29
C GLU A 105 12.33 12.50 -15.53
N ALA A 106 11.72 12.13 -16.65
CA ALA A 106 11.70 12.96 -17.86
C ALA A 106 11.06 14.34 -17.62
N GLN A 107 10.12 14.45 -16.68
CA GLN A 107 9.50 15.70 -16.23
C GLN A 107 10.29 16.43 -15.14
N GLN A 108 11.46 15.92 -14.75
CA GLN A 108 12.39 16.51 -13.76
C GLN A 108 11.81 16.67 -12.34
N TYR A 109 10.91 15.79 -11.92
CA TYR A 109 10.47 15.74 -10.53
C TYR A 109 11.59 15.24 -9.61
N PRO A 110 12.08 16.04 -8.66
CA PRO A 110 13.21 15.66 -7.81
C PRO A 110 12.83 14.63 -6.75
N THR A 111 11.56 14.62 -6.33
CA THR A 111 11.02 13.74 -5.29
C THR A 111 9.70 13.12 -5.73
N VAL A 112 9.58 11.81 -5.54
CA VAL A 112 8.36 11.02 -5.82
C VAL A 112 8.03 10.16 -4.61
N VAL A 113 6.75 9.95 -4.35
CA VAL A 113 6.26 9.11 -3.24
C VAL A 113 5.60 7.86 -3.80
N LEU A 114 6.07 6.68 -3.42
CA LEU A 114 5.40 5.41 -3.67
C LEU A 114 4.66 4.98 -2.41
N VAL A 115 3.34 4.92 -2.46
CA VAL A 115 2.49 4.42 -1.37
C VAL A 115 2.31 2.93 -1.55
N VAL A 116 2.97 2.15 -0.69
CA VAL A 116 2.97 0.68 -0.78
C VAL A 116 2.69 0.08 0.59
N PRO A 117 1.44 -0.30 0.89
CA PRO A 117 1.07 -0.87 2.21
C PRO A 117 1.86 -2.12 2.59
N LEU A 118 2.20 -2.94 1.60
CA LEU A 118 2.94 -4.20 1.75
C LEU A 118 4.35 -4.09 1.15
N LEU A 119 5.06 -2.97 1.38
CA LEU A 119 6.35 -2.67 0.76
C LEU A 119 7.40 -3.76 1.01
N PHE A 120 7.49 -4.22 2.26
CA PHE A 120 8.43 -5.26 2.66
C PHE A 120 7.97 -6.64 2.20
N GLU A 121 6.70 -6.96 2.42
CA GLU A 121 6.09 -8.24 2.07
C GLU A 121 6.12 -8.50 0.54
N ALA A 122 5.96 -7.45 -0.25
CA ALA A 122 6.02 -7.52 -1.71
C ALA A 122 7.45 -7.44 -2.28
N GLY A 123 8.48 -7.29 -1.43
CA GLY A 123 9.87 -7.18 -1.87
C GLY A 123 10.14 -5.97 -2.77
N MET A 124 9.46 -4.83 -2.54
CA MET A 124 9.58 -3.62 -3.37
C MET A 124 10.50 -2.55 -2.76
N THR A 125 11.31 -2.90 -1.79
CA THR A 125 12.23 -1.96 -1.10
C THR A 125 13.35 -1.44 -2.01
N ASP A 126 13.70 -2.18 -3.05
CA ASP A 126 14.69 -1.80 -4.05
C ASP A 126 14.21 -0.69 -5.02
N LEU A 127 12.91 -0.38 -5.03
CA LEU A 127 12.33 0.70 -5.83
C LEU A 127 12.47 2.08 -5.18
N VAL A 128 12.88 2.14 -3.91
CA VAL A 128 12.87 3.37 -3.11
C VAL A 128 14.25 3.71 -2.58
N THR A 129 14.52 5.00 -2.38
CA THR A 129 15.78 5.48 -1.80
C THR A 129 15.71 5.59 -0.29
N GLU A 130 14.51 5.71 0.28
CA GLU A 130 14.26 5.76 1.71
C GLU A 130 12.85 5.25 2.03
N ILE A 131 12.67 4.68 3.22
CA ILE A 131 11.42 4.09 3.66
C ILE A 131 10.85 4.90 4.82
N TRP A 132 9.64 5.42 4.62
CA TRP A 132 8.87 6.10 5.65
C TRP A 132 7.77 5.19 6.17
N VAL A 133 7.80 4.89 7.45
CA VAL A 133 6.76 4.06 8.10
C VAL A 133 5.84 4.95 8.92
N VAL A 134 4.56 4.97 8.55
CA VAL A 134 3.52 5.59 9.40
C VAL A 134 3.16 4.58 10.48
N TYR A 135 3.45 4.96 11.71
CA TYR A 135 3.32 4.13 12.90
C TYR A 135 2.19 4.60 13.82
N CYS A 136 1.49 3.69 14.41
CA CYS A 136 0.76 3.83 15.67
C CYS A 136 0.67 2.47 16.36
N SER A 137 0.27 2.43 17.62
CA SER A 137 0.22 1.16 18.36
C SER A 137 -0.80 0.18 17.76
N LYS A 138 -0.62 -1.10 18.03
CA LYS A 138 -1.53 -2.15 17.57
C LYS A 138 -2.97 -1.93 18.09
N GLU A 139 -3.12 -1.42 19.31
CA GLU A 139 -4.42 -1.09 19.91
C GLU A 139 -5.12 0.02 19.11
N GLN A 140 -4.36 1.05 18.72
CA GLN A 140 -4.88 2.15 17.91
C GLN A 140 -5.24 1.69 16.49
N GLN A 141 -4.42 0.82 15.88
CA GLN A 141 -4.76 0.19 14.60
C GLN A 141 -6.09 -0.57 14.71
N MET A 142 -6.23 -1.39 15.74
CA MET A 142 -7.42 -2.18 16.02
C MET A 142 -8.66 -1.30 16.14
N GLN A 143 -8.59 -0.30 17.02
CA GLN A 143 -9.70 0.62 17.26
C GLN A 143 -10.10 1.34 15.96
N ARG A 144 -9.15 1.96 15.26
CA ARG A 144 -9.41 2.69 14.02
C ARG A 144 -10.00 1.81 12.91
N LEU A 145 -9.54 0.56 12.83
CA LEU A 145 -10.02 -0.39 11.82
C LEU A 145 -11.46 -0.83 12.12
N MET A 146 -11.77 -1.14 13.40
CA MET A 146 -13.11 -1.50 13.83
C MET A 146 -14.11 -0.35 13.60
N GLU A 147 -13.75 0.87 13.97
CA GLU A 147 -14.60 2.07 13.79
C GLU A 147 -14.86 2.36 12.30
N ARG A 148 -13.80 2.35 11.47
CA ARG A 148 -13.89 2.69 10.04
C ARG A 148 -14.68 1.67 9.23
N GLU A 149 -14.49 0.38 9.52
CA GLU A 149 -15.01 -0.70 8.67
C GLU A 149 -16.12 -1.53 9.35
N ARG A 150 -16.50 -1.16 10.59
CA ARG A 150 -17.52 -1.84 11.39
C ARG A 150 -17.23 -3.34 11.57
N LEU A 151 -15.97 -3.68 11.80
CA LEU A 151 -15.51 -5.05 11.98
C LEU A 151 -15.65 -5.50 13.43
N SER A 152 -15.81 -6.82 13.63
CA SER A 152 -15.59 -7.42 14.94
C SER A 152 -14.11 -7.37 15.35
N LEU A 153 -13.83 -7.53 16.63
CA LEU A 153 -12.46 -7.61 17.16
C LEU A 153 -11.65 -8.70 16.44
N GLU A 154 -12.24 -9.88 16.25
CA GLU A 154 -11.60 -11.01 15.58
C GLU A 154 -11.26 -10.72 14.12
N GLN A 155 -12.19 -10.08 13.41
CA GLN A 155 -11.98 -9.69 12.01
C GLN A 155 -10.89 -8.64 11.87
N ALA A 156 -10.87 -7.64 12.75
CA ALA A 156 -9.84 -6.61 12.77
C ALA A 156 -8.47 -7.20 13.10
N GLN A 157 -8.41 -8.09 14.10
CA GLN A 157 -7.18 -8.80 14.48
C GLN A 157 -6.62 -9.66 13.33
N ALA A 158 -7.50 -10.40 12.64
CA ALA A 158 -7.11 -11.22 11.50
C ALA A 158 -6.49 -10.38 10.36
N ARG A 159 -7.06 -9.19 10.10
CA ARG A 159 -6.51 -8.27 9.08
C ARG A 159 -5.17 -7.67 9.48
N ILE A 160 -4.99 -7.29 10.74
CA ILE A 160 -3.70 -6.79 11.23
C ILE A 160 -2.65 -7.90 11.17
N ASN A 161 -2.99 -9.10 11.61
CA ASN A 161 -2.06 -10.25 11.61
C ASN A 161 -1.75 -10.80 10.20
N SER A 162 -2.49 -10.36 9.17
CA SER A 162 -2.18 -10.73 7.78
C SER A 162 -1.05 -9.91 7.15
N GLN A 163 -0.55 -8.89 7.86
CA GLN A 163 0.56 -8.04 7.46
C GLN A 163 1.75 -8.25 8.39
N MET A 164 2.94 -7.86 7.96
CA MET A 164 4.11 -7.76 8.84
C MET A 164 3.79 -6.89 10.06
N PRO A 165 4.17 -7.29 11.28
CA PRO A 165 3.98 -6.51 12.49
C PRO A 165 4.48 -5.07 12.32
N ILE A 166 3.72 -4.11 12.85
CA ILE A 166 4.06 -2.69 12.65
C ILE A 166 5.38 -2.32 13.34
N GLU A 167 5.72 -3.00 14.42
CA GLU A 167 6.99 -2.86 15.13
C GLU A 167 8.17 -3.28 14.24
N GLU A 168 8.06 -4.39 13.52
CA GLU A 168 9.08 -4.84 12.57
C GLU A 168 9.23 -3.85 11.41
N LYS A 169 8.12 -3.34 10.87
CA LYS A 169 8.17 -2.30 9.82
C LYS A 169 8.86 -1.04 10.33
N ARG A 170 8.56 -0.62 11.57
CA ARG A 170 9.18 0.54 12.23
C ARG A 170 10.70 0.37 12.33
N ASP A 171 11.16 -0.82 12.72
CA ASP A 171 12.59 -1.09 12.91
C ASP A 171 13.38 -1.14 11.59
N LEU A 172 12.69 -1.35 10.46
CA LEU A 172 13.25 -1.32 9.09
C LEU A 172 13.12 0.06 8.41
N ALA A 173 12.53 1.04 9.08
CA ALA A 173 12.26 2.35 8.51
C ALA A 173 13.52 3.23 8.46
N SER A 174 13.68 4.01 7.39
CA SER A 174 14.61 5.15 7.39
C SER A 174 14.06 6.30 8.25
N ILE A 175 12.73 6.50 8.21
CA ILE A 175 12.01 7.51 8.97
C ILE A 175 10.71 6.92 9.51
N VAL A 176 10.46 7.13 10.80
CA VAL A 176 9.20 6.79 11.47
C VAL A 176 8.35 8.04 11.63
N LEU A 177 7.12 7.99 11.13
CA LEU A 177 6.10 9.03 11.30
C LEU A 177 5.09 8.56 12.33
N ASP A 178 5.24 9.00 13.56
CA ASP A 178 4.39 8.58 14.69
C ASP A 178 3.03 9.27 14.64
N ASN A 179 1.98 8.50 14.36
CA ASN A 179 0.58 8.90 14.33
C ASN A 179 -0.20 8.42 15.56
N SER A 180 0.47 8.30 16.70
CA SER A 180 -0.15 7.93 17.98
C SER A 180 -0.85 9.10 18.67
N SER A 181 -0.55 10.33 18.27
CA SER A 181 -1.07 11.55 18.92
C SER A 181 -1.97 12.37 17.97
N THR A 182 -1.66 13.63 17.76
CA THR A 182 -2.49 14.56 16.96
C THR A 182 -2.08 14.61 15.49
N LEU A 183 -3.02 14.98 14.63
CA LEU A 183 -2.74 15.24 13.21
C LEU A 183 -1.67 16.33 13.05
N GLU A 184 -1.71 17.38 13.85
CA GLU A 184 -0.72 18.47 13.81
C GLU A 184 0.71 17.96 14.09
N SER A 185 0.86 17.06 15.08
CA SER A 185 2.14 16.43 15.38
C SER A 185 2.66 15.59 14.21
N LEU A 186 1.77 14.80 13.58
CA LEU A 186 2.12 14.01 12.40
C LEU A 186 2.60 14.89 11.24
N ILE A 187 1.86 15.96 10.95
CA ILE A 187 2.21 16.92 9.88
C ILE A 187 3.58 17.57 10.11
N LYS A 188 3.87 17.99 11.34
CA LYS A 188 5.20 18.56 11.70
C LYS A 188 6.33 17.55 11.45
N GLN A 189 6.10 16.25 11.72
CA GLN A 189 7.08 15.21 11.46
C GLN A 189 7.29 15.03 9.95
N VAL A 190 6.23 15.06 9.14
CA VAL A 190 6.30 14.98 7.67
C VAL A 190 7.11 16.14 7.11
N ASP A 191 6.85 17.38 7.56
CA ASP A 191 7.56 18.58 7.11
C ASP A 191 9.04 18.53 7.48
N LEU A 192 9.37 18.01 8.65
CA LEU A 192 10.76 17.83 9.09
C LEU A 192 11.47 16.77 8.23
N ALA A 193 10.82 15.63 8.00
CA ALA A 193 11.36 14.54 7.20
C ALA A 193 11.64 14.94 5.75
N LEU A 194 10.80 15.80 5.16
CA LEU A 194 11.04 16.33 3.82
C LEU A 194 12.29 17.22 3.73
N LYS A 195 12.61 17.96 4.79
CA LYS A 195 13.77 18.87 4.84
C LYS A 195 15.10 18.14 5.08
N THR A 196 15.05 16.92 5.58
CA THR A 196 16.24 16.13 5.94
C THR A 196 16.31 14.89 5.02
N PRO A 197 16.88 15.01 3.80
CA PRO A 197 17.08 13.83 2.97
C PRO A 197 18.15 12.93 3.62
N ASN A 198 17.82 11.64 3.76
CA ASN A 198 18.83 10.64 4.14
C ASN A 198 19.62 10.28 2.86
N TYR A 199 20.83 10.84 2.75
CA TYR A 199 21.83 10.39 1.77
C TYR A 199 22.67 9.27 2.37
#